data_849ab5d4746ede653bd32663195c06d1
#
_entry.id   849ab5d4746ede653bd32663195c06d1
#
_cell.length_a   1.000
_cell.length_b   1.000
_cell.length_c   1.000
_cell.angle_alpha   90.00
_cell.angle_beta   90.00
_cell.angle_gamma   90.00
#
_symmetry.space_group_name_H-M   'P 1'
#
loop_
_entity.id
_entity.type
_entity.pdbx_description
1 polymer ?
#
loop_
_entity_poly.entity_id
_entity_poly.type
_entity_poly.pdbx_seq_one_letter_code
_entity_poly.pdbx_strand_id
1 'polypeptide(L)'
;MSKFRFLKVFLIFMLSVLIITTSVFAFSCKDKVKNTEIILATTTSTYDSGLLDELIPVFEEETTYKVKPIAVGTGEAIAMGERGEADVILVHSREEEDRFVEEGYGTERRDVMHNDFVIIGPEDDPSDISGLTAVEAYITISASEALFVSRGDDSGTNKKEIAIWEETGTTPQGDWYIESGQGMGETLRIADEKQAYTMTDRGTYLAQQNNLSLIVLVEGDEILFNPYRVIPVNPEKHKDIDINYEGAQAFVEFITGEKGQAIIKEFGVAEYGKPLFYPDVIK
;
A
#
# COMPACT_ATOMS: atom_id res chain seq x y z
N MET A 1 82.89 23.15 -2.82
CA MET A 1 82.15 21.86 -3.05
C MET A 1 81.03 21.57 -2.04
N SER A 2 80.83 22.35 -1.03
CA SER A 2 79.84 22.06 0.05
C SER A 2 78.45 22.60 -0.20
N LYS A 3 78.28 23.77 -0.81
CA LYS A 3 76.93 24.40 -1.02
C LYS A 3 76.05 23.67 -2.02
N PHE A 4 76.56 22.96 -2.99
CA PHE A 4 75.82 22.24 -4.01
C PHE A 4 75.28 20.91 -3.52
N ARG A 5 75.91 20.29 -2.55
CA ARG A 5 75.40 19.06 -1.91
C ARG A 5 74.23 19.34 -0.96
N PHE A 6 74.30 20.46 -0.25
CA PHE A 6 73.24 20.88 0.68
C PHE A 6 71.96 21.24 -0.05
N LEU A 7 72.08 21.93 -1.21
CA LEU A 7 70.93 22.29 -2.02
C LEU A 7 70.20 21.07 -2.62
N LYS A 8 70.94 20.04 -3.06
CA LYS A 8 70.38 18.80 -3.56
C LYS A 8 69.66 18.00 -2.50
N VAL A 9 70.18 17.90 -1.30
CA VAL A 9 69.55 17.22 -0.17
C VAL A 9 68.27 17.93 0.29
N PHE A 10 68.28 19.27 0.30
CA PHE A 10 67.15 20.09 0.64
C PHE A 10 66.03 19.97 -0.39
N LEU A 11 66.36 19.93 -1.70
CA LEU A 11 65.40 19.75 -2.78
C LEU A 11 64.74 18.37 -2.77
N ILE A 12 65.51 17.31 -2.43
CA ILE A 12 65.00 15.93 -2.29
C ILE A 12 64.06 15.82 -1.08
N PHE A 13 64.38 16.50 0.02
CA PHE A 13 63.57 16.52 1.22
C PHE A 13 62.27 17.28 0.99
N MET A 14 62.29 18.42 0.29
CA MET A 14 61.06 19.16 -0.11
C MET A 14 60.20 18.35 -1.07
N LEU A 15 60.80 17.62 -2.01
CA LEU A 15 60.05 16.78 -2.95
C LEU A 15 59.39 15.57 -2.27
N SER A 16 60.10 14.99 -1.28
CA SER A 16 59.51 13.88 -0.50
C SER A 16 58.37 14.31 0.44
N VAL A 17 58.46 15.53 1.01
CA VAL A 17 57.35 16.09 1.81
C VAL A 17 56.16 16.44 0.93
N LEU A 18 56.37 16.93 -0.28
CA LEU A 18 55.28 17.23 -1.23
C LEU A 18 54.58 15.97 -1.72
N ILE A 19 55.27 14.85 -1.91
CA ILE A 19 54.68 13.57 -2.31
C ILE A 19 53.89 12.95 -1.15
N ILE A 20 54.33 13.11 0.11
CA ILE A 20 53.61 12.62 1.28
C ILE A 20 52.32 13.42 1.54
N THR A 21 52.32 14.74 1.31
CA THR A 21 51.13 15.58 1.48
C THR A 21 50.07 15.34 0.42
N THR A 22 50.45 15.00 -0.80
CA THR A 22 49.49 14.65 -1.87
C THR A 22 48.89 13.25 -1.69
N SER A 23 49.58 12.32 -1.00
CA SER A 23 49.09 10.97 -0.74
C SER A 23 48.07 10.91 0.44
N VAL A 24 48.07 11.90 1.33
CA VAL A 24 47.15 11.96 2.47
C VAL A 24 45.79 12.56 2.05
N PHE A 25 45.73 13.35 0.96
CA PHE A 25 44.45 13.90 0.49
C PHE A 25 43.66 12.97 -0.41
N ALA A 26 44.22 11.83 -0.85
CA ALA A 26 43.55 10.87 -1.73
C ALA A 26 42.80 9.74 -0.96
N PHE A 27 42.75 9.78 0.38
CA PHE A 27 42.23 8.67 1.19
C PHE A 27 41.07 9.08 2.14
N SER A 28 40.21 9.99 1.71
CA SER A 28 39.02 10.33 2.50
C SER A 28 37.78 10.62 1.65
N CYS A 29 37.60 9.87 0.57
CA CYS A 29 36.25 9.54 0.10
C CYS A 29 36.06 8.04 0.33
N LYS A 30 35.66 7.66 1.53
CA LYS A 30 34.83 6.46 1.66
C LYS A 30 33.54 6.85 0.96
N ASP A 31 33.38 6.48 -0.31
CA ASP A 31 32.06 6.36 -0.89
C ASP A 31 31.28 5.47 0.06
N LYS A 32 30.32 6.06 0.82
CA LYS A 32 29.31 5.25 1.49
C LYS A 32 28.75 4.38 0.38
N VAL A 33 28.86 3.08 0.49
CA VAL A 33 28.15 2.16 -0.39
C VAL A 33 26.69 2.59 -0.26
N LYS A 34 26.15 3.16 -1.36
CA LYS A 34 24.79 3.67 -1.36
C LYS A 34 23.89 2.45 -1.12
N ASN A 35 23.08 2.49 -0.06
CA ASN A 35 22.08 1.47 0.16
C ASN A 35 21.12 1.50 -1.02
N THR A 36 21.04 0.43 -1.78
CA THR A 36 20.16 0.34 -2.96
C THR A 36 18.91 -0.48 -2.67
N GLU A 37 18.80 -1.14 -1.53
CA GLU A 37 17.58 -1.86 -1.13
C GLU A 37 16.58 -0.89 -0.48
N ILE A 38 15.31 -1.03 -0.84
CA ILE A 38 14.17 -0.31 -0.27
C ILE A 38 13.25 -1.35 0.35
N ILE A 39 12.99 -1.24 1.65
CA ILE A 39 11.98 -2.06 2.34
C ILE A 39 10.64 -1.35 2.23
N LEU A 40 9.71 -1.95 1.45
CA LEU A 40 8.34 -1.49 1.29
C LEU A 40 7.41 -2.31 2.19
N ALA A 41 6.92 -1.72 3.28
CA ALA A 41 5.86 -2.35 4.06
C ALA A 41 4.49 -2.04 3.42
N THR A 42 3.70 -3.08 3.17
CA THR A 42 2.39 -2.95 2.54
C THR A 42 1.40 -3.96 3.08
N THR A 43 0.15 -3.90 2.59
CA THR A 43 -0.89 -4.84 3.04
C THR A 43 -0.87 -6.14 2.24
N THR A 44 -1.34 -7.23 2.87
CA THR A 44 -1.49 -8.52 2.20
C THR A 44 -2.39 -8.41 0.98
N SER A 45 -3.48 -7.64 1.05
CA SER A 45 -4.38 -7.42 -0.08
C SER A 45 -3.71 -6.72 -1.26
N THR A 46 -2.83 -5.74 -1.02
CA THR A 46 -2.05 -5.10 -2.09
C THR A 46 -1.05 -6.06 -2.71
N TYR A 47 -0.35 -6.83 -1.89
CA TYR A 47 0.63 -7.81 -2.35
C TYR A 47 -0.03 -8.94 -3.15
N ASP A 48 -1.10 -9.54 -2.60
CA ASP A 48 -1.81 -10.67 -3.18
C ASP A 48 -2.57 -10.30 -4.46
N SER A 49 -2.83 -9.01 -4.70
CA SER A 49 -3.42 -8.55 -5.97
C SER A 49 -2.51 -8.77 -7.18
N GLY A 50 -1.19 -8.88 -6.98
CA GLY A 50 -0.20 -8.98 -8.05
C GLY A 50 0.23 -7.62 -8.65
N LEU A 51 -0.34 -6.50 -8.22
CA LEU A 51 0.01 -5.17 -8.75
C LEU A 51 1.51 -4.84 -8.57
N LEU A 52 2.09 -5.24 -7.45
CA LEU A 52 3.51 -4.99 -7.18
C LEU A 52 4.43 -5.79 -8.11
N ASP A 53 3.98 -6.94 -8.62
CA ASP A 53 4.74 -7.75 -9.58
C ASP A 53 4.86 -7.06 -10.96
N GLU A 54 3.95 -6.12 -11.26
CA GLU A 54 4.01 -5.27 -12.44
C GLU A 54 4.79 -3.96 -12.20
N LEU A 55 4.61 -3.33 -11.03
CA LEU A 55 5.22 -2.04 -10.70
C LEU A 55 6.72 -2.15 -10.39
N ILE A 56 7.10 -3.10 -9.54
CA ILE A 56 8.47 -3.21 -9.03
C ILE A 56 9.50 -3.47 -10.14
N PRO A 57 9.31 -4.41 -11.07
CA PRO A 57 10.29 -4.64 -12.13
C PRO A 57 10.56 -3.40 -12.98
N VAL A 58 9.51 -2.63 -13.29
CA VAL A 58 9.64 -1.40 -14.09
C VAL A 58 10.42 -0.32 -13.33
N PHE A 59 10.14 -0.15 -12.04
CA PHE A 59 10.91 0.75 -11.18
C PHE A 59 12.39 0.36 -11.09
N GLU A 60 12.66 -0.93 -10.92
CA GLU A 60 14.02 -1.46 -10.80
C GLU A 60 14.83 -1.41 -12.10
N GLU A 61 14.16 -1.42 -13.27
CA GLU A 61 14.81 -1.20 -14.57
C GLU A 61 15.22 0.26 -14.79
N GLU A 62 14.44 1.20 -14.24
CA GLU A 62 14.69 2.63 -14.42
C GLU A 62 15.61 3.24 -13.36
N THR A 63 15.87 2.52 -12.29
CA THR A 63 16.65 3.03 -11.16
C THR A 63 17.76 2.06 -10.77
N THR A 64 18.59 2.47 -9.82
CA THR A 64 19.60 1.59 -9.21
C THR A 64 19.08 0.88 -7.96
N TYR A 65 17.83 1.13 -7.58
CA TYR A 65 17.21 0.59 -6.37
C TYR A 65 16.59 -0.77 -6.61
N LYS A 66 16.46 -1.53 -5.52
CA LYS A 66 15.75 -2.80 -5.45
C LYS A 66 14.70 -2.73 -4.36
N VAL A 67 13.47 -3.12 -4.67
CA VAL A 67 12.37 -3.07 -3.72
C VAL A 67 12.13 -4.45 -3.12
N LYS A 68 12.09 -4.50 -1.79
CA LYS A 68 11.73 -5.68 -1.02
C LYS A 68 10.37 -5.47 -0.35
N PRO A 69 9.29 -5.96 -0.94
CA PRO A 69 7.98 -5.83 -0.33
C PRO A 69 7.84 -6.77 0.88
N ILE A 70 7.25 -6.26 1.96
CA ILE A 70 6.85 -7.01 3.14
C ILE A 70 5.35 -6.82 3.32
N ALA A 71 4.60 -7.91 3.11
CA ALA A 71 3.15 -7.92 3.17
C ALA A 71 2.66 -8.34 4.57
N VAL A 72 1.96 -7.44 5.24
CA VAL A 72 1.42 -7.64 6.58
C VAL A 72 0.04 -6.98 6.71
N GLY A 73 -0.58 -6.98 7.88
CA GLY A 73 -1.78 -6.16 8.12
C GLY A 73 -1.46 -4.67 8.13
N THR A 74 -2.46 -3.80 7.84
CA THR A 74 -2.25 -2.33 7.77
C THR A 74 -1.59 -1.78 9.03
N GLY A 75 -2.10 -2.14 10.21
CA GLY A 75 -1.53 -1.67 11.49
C GLY A 75 -0.07 -2.11 11.68
N GLU A 76 0.29 -3.35 11.28
CA GLU A 76 1.67 -3.82 11.36
C GLU A 76 2.59 -3.14 10.34
N ALA A 77 2.10 -2.86 9.11
CA ALA A 77 2.87 -2.10 8.12
C ALA A 77 3.24 -0.70 8.65
N ILE A 78 2.29 -0.02 9.28
CA ILE A 78 2.50 1.28 9.93
C ILE A 78 3.47 1.14 11.11
N ALA A 79 3.29 0.13 11.97
CA ALA A 79 4.17 -0.13 13.09
C ALA A 79 5.62 -0.45 12.65
N MET A 80 5.82 -1.11 11.51
CA MET A 80 7.15 -1.28 10.91
C MET A 80 7.78 0.07 10.57
N GLY A 81 7.01 0.99 9.96
CA GLY A 81 7.48 2.37 9.72
C GLY A 81 7.82 3.11 11.02
N GLU A 82 6.98 2.99 12.07
CA GLU A 82 7.22 3.59 13.39
C GLU A 82 8.51 3.06 14.05
N ARG A 83 8.86 1.79 13.82
CA ARG A 83 10.10 1.17 14.34
C ARG A 83 11.31 1.39 13.44
N GLY A 84 11.15 1.97 12.24
CA GLY A 84 12.22 2.12 11.25
C GLY A 84 12.63 0.80 10.58
N GLU A 85 11.75 -0.17 10.54
CA GLU A 85 11.93 -1.47 9.88
C GLU A 85 11.51 -1.45 8.40
N ALA A 86 10.96 -0.32 7.94
CA ALA A 86 10.62 -0.05 6.56
C ALA A 86 11.16 1.34 6.15
N ASP A 87 11.43 1.52 4.85
CA ASP A 87 11.84 2.79 4.26
C ASP A 87 10.62 3.58 3.72
N VAL A 88 9.60 2.84 3.30
CA VAL A 88 8.36 3.38 2.75
C VAL A 88 7.20 2.46 3.09
N ILE A 89 6.02 3.03 3.35
CA ILE A 89 4.79 2.28 3.55
C ILE A 89 3.79 2.57 2.45
N LEU A 90 3.02 1.56 2.01
CA LEU A 90 1.90 1.67 1.06
C LEU A 90 0.68 1.02 1.70
N VAL A 91 -0.24 1.83 2.18
CA VAL A 91 -1.34 1.42 3.07
C VAL A 91 -2.66 2.13 2.73
N HIS A 92 -3.76 1.79 3.41
CA HIS A 92 -5.10 2.31 3.14
C HIS A 92 -5.94 2.47 4.43
N SER A 93 -5.36 3.06 5.49
CA SER A 93 -6.07 3.39 6.73
C SER A 93 -5.85 4.85 7.07
N ARG A 94 -6.81 5.71 6.66
CA ARG A 94 -6.72 7.15 6.76
C ARG A 94 -6.33 7.65 8.15
N GLU A 95 -7.00 7.16 9.17
CA GLU A 95 -6.78 7.58 10.55
C GLU A 95 -5.37 7.24 11.05
N GLU A 96 -4.92 6.01 10.78
CA GLU A 96 -3.58 5.56 11.18
C GLU A 96 -2.48 6.26 10.37
N GLU A 97 -2.71 6.54 9.09
CA GLU A 97 -1.80 7.32 8.23
C GLU A 97 -1.66 8.77 8.71
N ASP A 98 -2.79 9.42 9.05
CA ASP A 98 -2.79 10.77 9.60
C ASP A 98 -1.97 10.82 10.89
N ARG A 99 -2.20 9.89 11.82
CA ARG A 99 -1.41 9.77 13.05
C ARG A 99 0.08 9.56 12.76
N PHE A 100 0.43 8.66 11.86
CA PHE A 100 1.82 8.38 11.48
C PHE A 100 2.57 9.62 10.99
N VAL A 101 1.91 10.46 10.19
CA VAL A 101 2.48 11.73 9.71
C VAL A 101 2.49 12.80 10.79
N GLU A 102 1.40 12.96 11.57
CA GLU A 102 1.29 13.95 12.65
C GLU A 102 2.33 13.71 13.76
N GLU A 103 2.59 12.46 14.10
CA GLU A 103 3.63 12.09 15.06
C GLU A 103 5.06 12.19 14.47
N GLY A 104 5.17 12.50 13.16
CA GLY A 104 6.41 12.76 12.45
C GLY A 104 7.19 11.50 12.06
N TYR A 105 6.59 10.31 12.08
CA TYR A 105 7.21 9.08 11.57
C TYR A 105 7.24 9.02 10.04
N GLY A 106 6.25 9.63 9.36
CA GLY A 106 6.23 9.85 7.92
C GLY A 106 6.56 11.29 7.56
N THR A 107 7.11 11.53 6.36
CA THR A 107 7.43 12.89 5.90
C THR A 107 6.27 13.54 5.17
N GLU A 108 5.69 12.86 4.19
CA GLU A 108 4.55 13.31 3.40
C GLU A 108 3.67 12.11 3.03
N ARG A 109 2.39 12.35 2.92
CA ARG A 109 1.44 11.35 2.44
C ARG A 109 0.99 11.71 1.04
N ARG A 110 1.14 10.80 0.07
CA ARG A 110 0.67 10.98 -1.30
C ARG A 110 -0.39 9.95 -1.66
N ASP A 111 -1.46 10.40 -2.30
CA ASP A 111 -2.44 9.53 -2.91
C ASP A 111 -1.79 8.76 -4.05
N VAL A 112 -2.16 7.49 -4.21
CA VAL A 112 -1.62 6.62 -5.26
C VAL A 112 -2.74 6.10 -6.15
N MET A 113 -3.70 5.45 -5.54
CA MET A 113 -4.78 4.75 -6.21
C MET A 113 -5.92 4.48 -5.24
N HIS A 114 -7.06 4.07 -5.76
CA HIS A 114 -8.10 3.42 -4.99
C HIS A 114 -8.58 2.15 -5.68
N ASN A 115 -9.05 1.20 -4.91
CA ASN A 115 -10.02 0.22 -5.34
C ASN A 115 -11.34 0.52 -4.64
N ASP A 116 -12.36 -0.25 -4.92
CA ASP A 116 -13.64 -0.10 -4.25
C ASP A 116 -14.10 -1.43 -3.63
N PHE A 117 -14.96 -1.27 -2.64
CA PHE A 117 -15.81 -2.34 -2.17
C PHE A 117 -17.10 -2.34 -2.98
N VAL A 118 -17.73 -3.49 -3.06
CA VAL A 118 -19.04 -3.69 -3.65
C VAL A 118 -19.93 -4.47 -2.70
N ILE A 119 -21.24 -4.21 -2.73
CA ILE A 119 -22.22 -5.04 -2.05
C ILE A 119 -22.80 -5.97 -3.09
N ILE A 120 -22.67 -7.27 -2.86
CA ILE A 120 -23.19 -8.32 -3.72
C ILE A 120 -24.31 -9.06 -3.03
N GLY A 121 -25.16 -9.68 -3.82
CA GLY A 121 -26.28 -10.44 -3.31
C GLY A 121 -26.92 -11.31 -4.38
N PRO A 122 -28.04 -12.01 -4.06
CA PRO A 122 -28.78 -12.82 -5.02
C PRO A 122 -29.24 -12.02 -6.23
N GLU A 123 -29.28 -12.69 -7.40
CA GLU A 123 -29.69 -12.04 -8.66
C GLU A 123 -31.14 -11.49 -8.62
N ASP A 124 -32.02 -12.14 -7.86
CA ASP A 124 -33.40 -11.71 -7.68
C ASP A 124 -33.59 -10.57 -6.67
N ASP A 125 -32.51 -10.14 -6.02
CA ASP A 125 -32.43 -9.00 -5.09
C ASP A 125 -33.68 -8.86 -4.18
N PRO A 126 -33.93 -9.81 -3.27
CA PRO A 126 -35.19 -9.86 -2.50
C PRO A 126 -35.42 -8.65 -1.57
N SER A 127 -34.36 -7.86 -1.31
CA SER A 127 -34.47 -6.63 -0.52
C SER A 127 -34.52 -5.35 -1.38
N ASP A 128 -34.44 -5.46 -2.71
CA ASP A 128 -34.50 -4.32 -3.65
C ASP A 128 -33.43 -3.24 -3.33
N ILE A 129 -32.17 -3.68 -3.15
CA ILE A 129 -31.05 -2.77 -2.83
C ILE A 129 -30.31 -2.26 -4.06
N SER A 130 -30.59 -2.80 -5.23
CA SER A 130 -29.89 -2.41 -6.46
C SER A 130 -30.04 -0.93 -6.78
N GLY A 131 -28.92 -0.23 -6.94
CA GLY A 131 -28.87 1.20 -7.24
C GLY A 131 -29.10 2.13 -6.05
N LEU A 132 -29.22 1.61 -4.83
CA LEU A 132 -29.19 2.40 -3.60
C LEU A 132 -27.75 2.83 -3.26
N THR A 133 -27.59 3.78 -2.36
CA THR A 133 -26.33 4.04 -1.67
C THR A 133 -25.99 2.88 -0.74
N ALA A 134 -24.73 2.71 -0.36
CA ALA A 134 -24.32 1.64 0.57
C ALA A 134 -25.04 1.73 1.92
N VAL A 135 -25.23 2.95 2.43
CA VAL A 135 -25.96 3.19 3.70
C VAL A 135 -27.43 2.81 3.57
N GLU A 136 -28.11 3.23 2.47
CA GLU A 136 -29.51 2.87 2.23
C GLU A 136 -29.68 1.36 2.06
N ALA A 137 -28.76 0.71 1.34
CA ALA A 137 -28.77 -0.75 1.17
C ALA A 137 -28.68 -1.47 2.52
N TYR A 138 -27.77 -1.04 3.39
CA TYR A 138 -27.63 -1.63 4.73
C TYR A 138 -28.86 -1.40 5.61
N ILE A 139 -29.48 -0.21 5.57
CA ILE A 139 -30.76 0.07 6.23
C ILE A 139 -31.84 -0.90 5.73
N THR A 140 -31.93 -1.10 4.41
CA THR A 140 -32.94 -1.94 3.79
C THR A 140 -32.74 -3.42 4.13
N ILE A 141 -31.48 -3.92 4.08
CA ILE A 141 -31.13 -5.28 4.49
C ILE A 141 -31.52 -5.52 5.96
N SER A 142 -31.18 -4.60 6.86
CA SER A 142 -31.49 -4.75 8.27
C SER A 142 -32.99 -4.68 8.55
N ALA A 143 -33.75 -3.81 7.85
CA ALA A 143 -35.18 -3.66 8.01
C ALA A 143 -35.95 -4.89 7.53
N SER A 144 -35.46 -5.60 6.51
CA SER A 144 -36.03 -6.84 6.00
C SER A 144 -35.51 -8.08 6.71
N GLU A 145 -34.52 -7.96 7.60
CA GLU A 145 -33.76 -9.06 8.21
C GLU A 145 -33.27 -10.09 7.16
N ALA A 146 -32.90 -9.57 5.98
CA ALA A 146 -32.35 -10.41 4.92
C ALA A 146 -30.94 -10.88 5.28
N LEU A 147 -30.62 -12.14 4.94
CA LEU A 147 -29.36 -12.76 5.31
C LEU A 147 -28.16 -11.90 4.80
N PHE A 148 -27.27 -11.56 5.71
CA PHE A 148 -26.03 -10.87 5.45
C PHE A 148 -24.86 -11.65 6.05
N VAL A 149 -23.82 -11.89 5.25
CA VAL A 149 -22.59 -12.56 5.71
C VAL A 149 -21.47 -11.53 5.84
N SER A 150 -21.06 -11.30 7.08
CA SER A 150 -19.90 -10.50 7.44
C SER A 150 -18.63 -11.35 7.47
N ARG A 151 -17.48 -10.73 7.26
CA ARG A 151 -16.20 -11.39 7.55
C ARG A 151 -16.01 -11.65 9.04
N GLY A 152 -16.33 -10.70 9.91
CA GLY A 152 -16.22 -10.85 11.35
C GLY A 152 -14.80 -11.15 11.87
N ASP A 153 -13.74 -10.67 11.16
CA ASP A 153 -12.34 -11.05 11.38
C ASP A 153 -11.40 -9.88 11.64
N ASP A 154 -11.96 -8.68 11.92
CA ASP A 154 -11.22 -7.43 12.15
C ASP A 154 -10.32 -6.99 10.97
N SER A 155 -10.55 -7.51 9.77
CA SER A 155 -9.87 -7.11 8.54
C SER A 155 -10.28 -5.72 8.07
N GLY A 156 -9.58 -5.16 7.08
CA GLY A 156 -9.95 -3.89 6.44
C GLY A 156 -11.36 -3.90 5.85
N THR A 157 -11.79 -5.02 5.24
CA THR A 157 -13.16 -5.19 4.75
C THR A 157 -14.17 -5.18 5.90
N ASN A 158 -13.90 -5.92 6.97
CA ASN A 158 -14.78 -5.96 8.13
C ASN A 158 -14.88 -4.58 8.84
N LYS A 159 -13.75 -3.88 8.99
CA LYS A 159 -13.76 -2.50 9.54
C LYS A 159 -14.58 -1.54 8.67
N LYS A 160 -14.47 -1.63 7.35
CA LYS A 160 -15.28 -0.83 6.42
C LYS A 160 -16.75 -1.16 6.53
N GLU A 161 -17.11 -2.42 6.60
CA GLU A 161 -18.48 -2.90 6.81
C GLU A 161 -19.09 -2.33 8.10
N ILE A 162 -18.36 -2.47 9.22
CA ILE A 162 -18.79 -1.94 10.52
C ILE A 162 -19.00 -0.43 10.47
N ALA A 163 -18.08 0.31 9.82
CA ALA A 163 -18.23 1.76 9.66
C ALA A 163 -19.49 2.14 8.88
N ILE A 164 -19.89 1.34 7.86
CA ILE A 164 -21.15 1.57 7.15
C ILE A 164 -22.36 1.26 8.05
N TRP A 165 -22.31 0.19 8.86
CA TRP A 165 -23.35 -0.09 9.85
C TRP A 165 -23.50 1.05 10.87
N GLU A 166 -22.40 1.62 11.34
CA GLU A 166 -22.40 2.78 12.24
C GLU A 166 -23.08 4.01 11.62
N GLU A 167 -22.83 4.29 10.33
CA GLU A 167 -23.50 5.38 9.58
C GLU A 167 -25.02 5.15 9.49
N THR A 168 -25.49 3.92 9.47
CA THR A 168 -26.94 3.62 9.51
C THR A 168 -27.53 3.86 10.90
N GLY A 169 -26.74 3.97 11.95
CA GLY A 169 -27.16 3.96 13.34
C GLY A 169 -27.66 2.57 13.81
N THR A 170 -27.41 1.52 13.05
CA THR A 170 -27.83 0.15 13.34
C THR A 170 -26.65 -0.69 13.81
N THR A 171 -26.82 -1.45 14.87
CA THR A 171 -25.90 -2.54 15.23
C THR A 171 -26.51 -3.84 14.73
N PRO A 172 -25.93 -4.48 13.69
CA PRO A 172 -26.50 -5.72 13.16
C PRO A 172 -26.41 -6.83 14.20
N GLN A 173 -27.50 -7.58 14.37
CA GLN A 173 -27.60 -8.68 15.33
C GLN A 173 -28.77 -9.60 14.97
N GLY A 174 -28.69 -10.84 15.42
CA GLY A 174 -29.74 -11.84 15.18
C GLY A 174 -29.33 -12.84 14.10
N ASP A 175 -30.23 -13.74 13.77
CA ASP A 175 -29.96 -14.90 12.90
C ASP A 175 -29.73 -14.51 11.43
N TRP A 176 -30.08 -13.28 11.05
CA TRP A 176 -29.86 -12.75 9.70
C TRP A 176 -28.44 -12.22 9.46
N TYR A 177 -27.69 -11.88 10.51
CA TYR A 177 -26.34 -11.40 10.45
C TYR A 177 -25.34 -12.48 10.88
N ILE A 178 -24.56 -12.98 9.95
CA ILE A 178 -23.70 -14.14 10.12
C ILE A 178 -22.24 -13.71 10.01
N GLU A 179 -21.47 -13.82 11.07
CA GLU A 179 -20.03 -13.62 11.05
C GLU A 179 -19.35 -14.93 10.60
N SER A 180 -18.65 -14.90 9.45
CA SER A 180 -17.97 -16.07 8.90
C SER A 180 -16.68 -16.42 9.67
N GLY A 181 -15.97 -15.41 10.19
CA GLY A 181 -14.66 -15.58 10.79
C GLY A 181 -13.59 -16.05 9.79
N GLN A 182 -13.82 -15.87 8.49
CA GLN A 182 -12.99 -16.41 7.41
C GLN A 182 -12.42 -15.30 6.51
N GLY A 183 -11.43 -15.65 5.68
CA GLY A 183 -10.95 -14.78 4.62
C GLY A 183 -12.04 -14.47 3.58
N MET A 184 -11.83 -13.39 2.78
CA MET A 184 -12.87 -12.90 1.87
C MET A 184 -13.36 -13.95 0.89
N GLY A 185 -12.46 -14.73 0.31
CA GLY A 185 -12.85 -15.76 -0.66
C GLY A 185 -13.75 -16.86 -0.09
N GLU A 186 -13.54 -17.26 1.16
CA GLU A 186 -14.40 -18.23 1.85
C GLU A 186 -15.73 -17.57 2.27
N THR A 187 -15.67 -16.30 2.70
CA THR A 187 -16.87 -15.52 3.01
C THR A 187 -17.79 -15.41 1.80
N LEU A 188 -17.24 -15.16 0.61
CA LEU A 188 -18.01 -15.15 -0.65
C LEU A 188 -18.71 -16.48 -0.92
N ARG A 189 -18.02 -17.61 -0.71
CA ARG A 189 -18.63 -18.94 -0.90
C ARG A 189 -19.77 -19.20 0.07
N ILE A 190 -19.59 -18.83 1.35
CA ILE A 190 -20.64 -18.94 2.37
C ILE A 190 -21.84 -18.06 2.00
N ALA A 191 -21.61 -16.84 1.55
CA ALA A 191 -22.68 -15.95 1.11
C ALA A 191 -23.43 -16.52 -0.10
N ASP A 192 -22.71 -17.07 -1.08
CA ASP A 192 -23.28 -17.68 -2.28
C ASP A 192 -24.14 -18.92 -1.94
N GLU A 193 -23.62 -19.83 -1.10
CA GLU A 193 -24.39 -21.00 -0.65
C GLU A 193 -25.67 -20.63 0.10
N LYS A 194 -25.65 -19.51 0.83
CA LYS A 194 -26.79 -19.03 1.61
C LYS A 194 -27.71 -18.09 0.83
N GLN A 195 -27.34 -17.69 -0.39
CA GLN A 195 -28.00 -16.63 -1.15
C GLN A 195 -28.17 -15.36 -0.30
N ALA A 196 -27.06 -14.96 0.35
CA ALA A 196 -27.01 -13.84 1.29
C ALA A 196 -26.32 -12.62 0.65
N TYR A 197 -26.61 -11.46 1.18
CA TYR A 197 -25.84 -10.25 0.89
C TYR A 197 -24.48 -10.29 1.60
N THR A 198 -23.48 -9.67 1.01
CA THR A 198 -22.17 -9.47 1.64
C THR A 198 -21.44 -8.31 0.99
N MET A 199 -20.49 -7.74 1.70
CA MET A 199 -19.56 -6.75 1.15
C MET A 199 -18.20 -7.41 0.85
N THR A 200 -17.61 -7.07 -0.28
CA THR A 200 -16.30 -7.56 -0.70
C THR A 200 -15.52 -6.47 -1.43
N ASP A 201 -14.20 -6.57 -1.43
CA ASP A 201 -13.40 -5.82 -2.39
C ASP A 201 -13.68 -6.34 -3.83
N ARG A 202 -13.66 -5.42 -4.80
CA ARG A 202 -13.97 -5.75 -6.20
C ARG A 202 -12.98 -6.78 -6.78
N GLY A 203 -11.71 -6.71 -6.40
CA GLY A 203 -10.69 -7.64 -6.90
C GLY A 203 -11.00 -9.08 -6.53
N THR A 204 -11.34 -9.35 -5.25
CA THR A 204 -11.72 -10.70 -4.80
C THR A 204 -13.00 -11.18 -5.48
N TYR A 205 -13.99 -10.29 -5.66
CA TYR A 205 -15.21 -10.65 -6.39
C TYR A 205 -14.90 -11.05 -7.85
N LEU A 206 -14.15 -10.23 -8.59
CA LEU A 206 -13.81 -10.50 -9.99
C LEU A 206 -13.03 -11.80 -10.16
N ALA A 207 -12.10 -12.09 -9.24
CA ALA A 207 -11.34 -13.34 -9.26
C ALA A 207 -12.22 -14.59 -9.05
N GLN A 208 -13.39 -14.46 -8.42
CA GLN A 208 -14.29 -15.58 -8.11
C GLN A 208 -15.62 -15.52 -8.85
N GLN A 209 -15.97 -14.45 -9.55
CA GLN A 209 -17.29 -14.22 -10.14
C GLN A 209 -17.81 -15.36 -11.01
N ASN A 210 -16.92 -16.07 -11.72
CA ASN A 210 -17.30 -17.22 -12.56
C ASN A 210 -17.75 -18.44 -11.75
N ASN A 211 -17.51 -18.47 -10.45
CA ASN A 211 -17.86 -19.56 -9.54
C ASN A 211 -18.98 -19.15 -8.55
N LEU A 212 -19.49 -17.92 -8.67
CA LEU A 212 -20.54 -17.37 -7.81
C LEU A 212 -21.81 -17.12 -8.61
N SER A 213 -22.96 -17.30 -7.99
CA SER A 213 -24.27 -16.88 -8.51
C SER A 213 -24.67 -15.47 -8.04
N LEU A 214 -23.96 -14.93 -7.03
CA LEU A 214 -24.17 -13.59 -6.54
C LEU A 214 -23.67 -12.55 -7.53
N ILE A 215 -24.42 -11.44 -7.65
CA ILE A 215 -24.08 -10.32 -8.54
C ILE A 215 -23.82 -9.04 -7.74
N VAL A 216 -23.16 -8.08 -8.38
CA VAL A 216 -22.98 -6.74 -7.81
C VAL A 216 -24.29 -5.98 -7.87
N LEU A 217 -24.77 -5.52 -6.72
CA LEU A 217 -26.02 -4.77 -6.57
C LEU A 217 -25.77 -3.31 -6.20
N VAL A 218 -24.72 -3.01 -5.41
CA VAL A 218 -24.34 -1.65 -5.03
C VAL A 218 -22.85 -1.43 -5.32
N GLU A 219 -22.54 -0.40 -6.08
CA GLU A 219 -21.19 0.02 -6.44
C GLU A 219 -21.13 1.55 -6.68
N GLY A 220 -19.93 2.12 -6.69
CA GLY A 220 -19.69 3.51 -7.09
C GLY A 220 -20.05 4.57 -6.05
N ASP A 221 -20.49 4.18 -4.86
CA ASP A 221 -20.67 5.10 -3.73
C ASP A 221 -19.30 5.46 -3.12
N GLU A 222 -19.07 6.75 -2.83
CA GLU A 222 -17.80 7.25 -2.28
C GLU A 222 -17.42 6.57 -0.96
N ILE A 223 -18.39 6.18 -0.13
CA ILE A 223 -18.13 5.46 1.11
C ILE A 223 -17.51 4.08 0.87
N LEU A 224 -17.72 3.50 -0.31
CA LEU A 224 -17.14 2.22 -0.71
C LEU A 224 -15.70 2.35 -1.24
N PHE A 225 -15.20 3.56 -1.47
CA PHE A 225 -13.83 3.74 -1.94
C PHE A 225 -12.82 3.36 -0.87
N ASN A 226 -11.75 2.74 -1.32
CA ASN A 226 -10.64 2.30 -0.49
C ASN A 226 -9.34 2.88 -1.06
N PRO A 227 -9.01 4.12 -0.67
CA PRO A 227 -7.85 4.83 -1.20
C PRO A 227 -6.56 4.34 -0.56
N TYR A 228 -5.55 4.11 -1.39
CA TYR A 228 -4.19 3.72 -1.01
C TYR A 228 -3.25 4.90 -1.07
N ARG A 229 -2.37 4.98 -0.08
CA ARG A 229 -1.39 6.06 0.03
C ARG A 229 0.00 5.52 0.30
N VAL A 230 0.97 6.23 -0.25
CA VAL A 230 2.38 5.95 -0.05
C VAL A 230 3.00 7.03 0.84
N ILE A 231 3.79 6.61 1.84
CA ILE A 231 4.39 7.50 2.83
C ILE A 231 5.84 7.09 3.07
N PRO A 232 6.84 7.92 2.73
CA PRO A 232 8.23 7.68 3.11
C PRO A 232 8.40 7.79 4.62
N VAL A 233 9.17 6.89 5.20
CA VAL A 233 9.55 6.93 6.61
C VAL A 233 10.54 8.06 6.86
N ASN A 234 10.34 8.80 7.94
CA ASN A 234 11.14 9.98 8.25
C ASN A 234 12.47 9.60 8.93
N PRO A 235 13.64 9.80 8.28
CA PRO A 235 14.94 9.46 8.86
C PRO A 235 15.29 10.26 10.11
N GLU A 236 14.70 11.46 10.30
CA GLU A 236 14.96 12.29 11.48
C GLU A 236 14.39 11.67 12.77
N LYS A 237 13.41 10.79 12.66
CA LYS A 237 12.88 10.00 13.78
C LYS A 237 13.76 8.80 14.14
N HIS A 238 14.58 8.33 13.21
CA HIS A 238 15.34 7.07 13.29
C HIS A 238 16.84 7.29 13.17
N LYS A 239 17.41 8.19 14.01
CA LYS A 239 18.83 8.62 13.90
C LYS A 239 19.86 7.49 14.02
N ASP A 240 19.49 6.39 14.66
CA ASP A 240 20.34 5.22 14.86
C ASP A 240 20.09 4.10 13.83
N ILE A 241 19.12 4.31 12.92
CA ILE A 241 18.72 3.36 11.87
C ILE A 241 18.97 4.00 10.52
N ASP A 242 19.53 3.24 9.59
CA ASP A 242 19.83 3.71 8.23
C ASP A 242 18.56 3.55 7.34
N ILE A 243 17.69 4.54 7.36
CA ILE A 243 16.52 4.61 6.49
C ILE A 243 16.96 5.04 5.09
N ASN A 244 16.67 4.23 4.06
CA ASN A 244 16.94 4.56 2.67
C ASN A 244 15.92 5.57 2.13
N TYR A 245 15.94 6.78 2.67
CA TYR A 245 14.99 7.84 2.34
C TYR A 245 15.04 8.28 0.87
N GLU A 246 16.25 8.36 0.27
CA GLU A 246 16.39 8.71 -1.16
C GLU A 246 15.74 7.65 -2.06
N GLY A 247 15.92 6.36 -1.73
CA GLY A 247 15.25 5.26 -2.42
C GLY A 247 13.74 5.29 -2.24
N ALA A 248 13.28 5.53 -1.00
CA ALA A 248 11.86 5.67 -0.69
C ALA A 248 11.20 6.79 -1.49
N GLN A 249 11.84 7.97 -1.57
CA GLN A 249 11.34 9.08 -2.38
C GLN A 249 11.31 8.75 -3.87
N ALA A 250 12.36 8.10 -4.40
CA ALA A 250 12.37 7.66 -5.80
C ALA A 250 11.21 6.70 -6.11
N PHE A 251 10.89 5.78 -5.19
CA PHE A 251 9.74 4.90 -5.33
C PHE A 251 8.41 5.66 -5.28
N VAL A 252 8.27 6.60 -4.35
CA VAL A 252 7.09 7.48 -4.27
C VAL A 252 6.88 8.27 -5.56
N GLU A 253 7.95 8.89 -6.10
CA GLU A 253 7.87 9.63 -7.36
C GLU A 253 7.50 8.74 -8.54
N PHE A 254 8.00 7.51 -8.59
CA PHE A 254 7.66 6.54 -9.63
C PHE A 254 6.18 6.13 -9.55
N ILE A 255 5.70 5.67 -8.38
CA ILE A 255 4.34 5.14 -8.25
C ILE A 255 3.27 6.22 -8.43
N THR A 256 3.58 7.47 -8.08
CA THR A 256 2.71 8.64 -8.28
C THR A 256 2.97 9.35 -9.61
N GLY A 257 3.99 8.97 -10.36
CA GLY A 257 4.34 9.52 -11.66
C GLY A 257 3.54 8.89 -12.81
N GLU A 258 3.67 9.48 -13.99
CA GLU A 258 2.91 9.07 -15.19
C GLU A 258 3.00 7.57 -15.48
N LYS A 259 4.20 6.98 -15.34
CA LYS A 259 4.45 5.58 -15.67
C LYS A 259 3.83 4.62 -14.66
N GLY A 260 4.02 4.85 -13.38
CA GLY A 260 3.40 4.04 -12.32
C GLY A 260 1.87 4.12 -12.37
N GLN A 261 1.33 5.32 -12.59
CA GLN A 261 -0.11 5.54 -12.72
C GLN A 261 -0.70 4.89 -13.99
N ALA A 262 0.06 4.83 -15.09
CA ALA A 262 -0.37 4.12 -16.30
C ALA A 262 -0.44 2.59 -16.06
N ILE A 263 0.54 2.02 -15.35
CA ILE A 263 0.52 0.60 -14.97
C ILE A 263 -0.71 0.30 -14.09
N ILE A 264 -0.97 1.13 -13.07
CA ILE A 264 -2.13 0.99 -12.19
C ILE A 264 -3.44 1.01 -12.99
N LYS A 265 -3.57 1.93 -13.94
CA LYS A 265 -4.77 2.09 -14.78
C LYS A 265 -5.08 0.87 -15.65
N GLU A 266 -4.06 0.21 -16.16
CA GLU A 266 -4.21 -0.94 -17.06
C GLU A 266 -4.27 -2.28 -16.30
N PHE A 267 -3.91 -2.27 -15.00
CA PHE A 267 -3.83 -3.48 -14.21
C PHE A 267 -5.20 -4.15 -14.06
N GLY A 268 -5.29 -5.43 -14.46
CA GLY A 268 -6.51 -6.23 -14.44
C GLY A 268 -7.41 -6.09 -15.67
N VAL A 269 -7.23 -5.07 -16.52
CA VAL A 269 -8.11 -4.83 -17.68
C VAL A 269 -8.09 -6.00 -18.66
N ALA A 270 -6.92 -6.60 -18.91
CA ALA A 270 -6.82 -7.72 -19.84
C ALA A 270 -7.53 -8.99 -19.33
N GLU A 271 -7.56 -9.21 -18.01
CA GLU A 271 -8.13 -10.40 -17.39
C GLU A 271 -9.61 -10.23 -17.06
N TYR A 272 -9.99 -9.06 -16.53
CA TYR A 272 -11.34 -8.81 -16.00
C TYR A 272 -12.18 -7.83 -16.85
N GLY A 273 -11.60 -7.25 -17.90
CA GLY A 273 -12.28 -6.22 -18.72
C GLY A 273 -12.43 -4.85 -18.02
N LYS A 274 -11.97 -4.73 -16.78
CA LYS A 274 -11.98 -3.52 -15.94
C LYS A 274 -10.69 -3.45 -15.12
N PRO A 275 -10.20 -2.26 -14.78
CA PRO A 275 -9.06 -2.13 -13.87
C PRO A 275 -9.42 -2.60 -12.47
N LEU A 276 -8.45 -3.19 -11.75
CA LEU A 276 -8.60 -3.55 -10.33
C LEU A 276 -8.29 -2.38 -9.41
N PHE A 277 -7.53 -1.39 -9.89
CA PHE A 277 -7.22 -0.15 -9.19
C PHE A 277 -7.39 1.02 -10.13
N TYR A 278 -7.81 2.14 -9.59
CA TYR A 278 -7.98 3.40 -10.31
C TYR A 278 -6.90 4.38 -9.85
N PRO A 279 -6.14 5.00 -10.76
CA PRO A 279 -5.10 5.96 -10.40
C PRO A 279 -5.72 7.25 -9.84
N ASP A 280 -5.13 7.78 -8.75
CA ASP A 280 -5.64 8.99 -8.08
C ASP A 280 -4.87 10.27 -8.43
N VAL A 281 -3.70 10.15 -9.09
CA VAL A 281 -2.83 11.29 -9.39
C VAL A 281 -3.03 11.82 -10.81
N ILE A 282 -3.31 10.95 -11.76
CA ILE A 282 -3.62 11.33 -13.15
C ILE A 282 -5.11 11.12 -13.42
N LYS A 283 -5.77 12.18 -13.90
CA LYS A 283 -7.19 12.14 -14.27
C LYS A 283 -7.37 11.72 -15.72
#